data_7f86dc815ab73d8949cc9c373784235c
#
_entry.id   7f86dc815ab73d8949cc9c373784235c
#
_cell.length_a   1.000
_cell.length_b   1.000
_cell.length_c   1.000
_cell.angle_alpha   90.00
_cell.angle_beta   90.00
_cell.angle_gamma   90.00
#
_symmetry.space_group_name_H-M   'P 1'
#
loop_
_entity.id
_entity.type
_entity.pdbx_description
1 polymer ?
#
loop_
_entity_poly.entity_id
_entity_poly.type
_entity_poly.pdbx_seq_one_letter_code
_entity_poly.pdbx_strand_id
1 'polypeptide(L)'
;MKTILNSDIWSISSFIENKNYHFDKKNILSHLPEKFIDDAIKSITSWETYCPTPLIKLNKLNHELNFKEIYYKDEDKRFNLKSFKALGGAFTVNKIA
;
A
#
# COMPACT_ATOMS: atom_id res chain seq x y z
N MET A 1 6.48 -17.73 17.32
CA MET A 1 7.70 -16.95 17.51
C MET A 1 7.34 -15.51 17.77
N LYS A 2 7.63 -15.00 18.95
CA LYS A 2 7.34 -13.61 19.30
C LYS A 2 8.59 -12.79 18.98
N THR A 3 8.59 -12.06 17.88
CA THR A 3 9.63 -11.07 17.61
C THR A 3 9.19 -9.75 18.22
N ILE A 4 9.84 -9.36 19.30
CA ILE A 4 9.64 -8.03 19.89
C ILE A 4 10.57 -7.09 19.12
N LEU A 5 9.98 -6.17 18.38
CA LEU A 5 10.70 -5.13 17.68
C LEU A 5 10.93 -3.97 18.66
N ASN A 6 12.14 -3.81 19.10
CA ASN A 6 12.56 -2.68 19.94
C ASN A 6 13.57 -1.83 19.19
N SER A 7 13.42 -0.53 19.28
CA SER A 7 14.46 0.43 18.90
C SER A 7 14.60 1.46 20.00
N ASP A 8 15.67 2.24 19.99
CA ASP A 8 15.85 3.35 20.94
C ASP A 8 14.80 4.44 20.81
N ILE A 9 14.02 4.43 19.72
CA ILE A 9 13.05 5.46 19.38
C ILE A 9 11.61 4.98 19.62
N TRP A 10 11.33 3.68 19.45
CA TRP A 10 10.00 3.09 19.59
C TRP A 10 10.05 1.65 20.08
N SER A 11 8.96 1.23 20.68
CA SER A 11 8.77 -0.16 21.10
C SER A 11 7.32 -0.60 20.90
N ILE A 12 7.12 -1.89 20.63
CA ILE A 12 5.78 -2.48 20.61
C ILE A 12 5.41 -2.91 22.02
N SER A 13 4.43 -2.26 22.63
CA SER A 13 3.96 -2.56 23.98
C SER A 13 3.08 -3.79 24.05
N SER A 14 2.28 -4.02 23.01
CA SER A 14 1.40 -5.18 22.89
C SER A 14 0.98 -5.41 21.45
N PHE A 15 0.56 -6.66 21.14
CA PHE A 15 -0.09 -7.01 19.87
C PHE A 15 -1.14 -8.10 20.12
N ILE A 16 -2.13 -8.14 19.24
CA ILE A 16 -3.16 -9.18 19.22
C ILE A 16 -3.02 -9.95 17.92
N GLU A 17 -2.78 -11.25 18.02
CA GLU A 17 -2.74 -12.12 16.86
C GLU A 17 -4.15 -12.36 16.31
N ASN A 18 -4.35 -12.16 15.02
CA ASN A 18 -5.61 -12.55 14.38
C ASN A 18 -5.63 -14.05 14.10
N LYS A 19 -6.14 -14.81 15.06
CA LYS A 19 -6.27 -16.27 14.94
C LYS A 19 -7.33 -16.72 13.92
N ASN A 20 -8.20 -15.81 13.51
CA ASN A 20 -9.28 -16.09 12.55
C ASN A 20 -8.90 -15.61 11.15
N TYR A 21 -7.63 -15.26 10.91
CA TYR A 21 -7.18 -14.87 9.59
C TYR A 21 -7.42 -15.98 8.57
N HIS A 22 -8.20 -15.68 7.57
CA HIS A 22 -8.47 -16.56 6.44
C HIS A 22 -8.40 -15.76 5.16
N PHE A 23 -7.49 -16.15 4.25
CA PHE A 23 -7.42 -15.55 2.93
C PHE A 23 -8.31 -16.32 1.96
N ASP A 24 -9.37 -15.68 1.50
CA ASP A 24 -10.29 -16.23 0.50
C ASP A 24 -10.30 -15.32 -0.75
N LYS A 25 -9.45 -15.69 -1.71
CA LYS A 25 -9.34 -14.97 -2.99
C LYS A 25 -10.68 -14.92 -3.73
N LYS A 26 -11.43 -16.03 -3.73
CA LYS A 26 -12.71 -16.11 -4.42
C LYS A 26 -13.74 -15.14 -3.85
N ASN A 27 -13.81 -15.05 -2.54
CA ASN A 27 -14.68 -14.10 -1.86
C ASN A 27 -14.27 -12.65 -2.16
N ILE A 28 -12.99 -12.33 -2.11
CA ILE A 28 -12.48 -11.00 -2.45
C ILE A 28 -12.87 -10.63 -3.89
N LEU A 29 -12.64 -11.51 -4.86
CA LEU A 29 -12.94 -11.25 -6.26
C LEU A 29 -14.43 -11.19 -6.58
N SER A 30 -15.30 -11.77 -5.74
CA SER A 30 -16.75 -11.61 -5.89
C SER A 30 -17.22 -10.18 -5.61
N HIS A 31 -16.51 -9.45 -4.73
CA HIS A 31 -16.81 -8.07 -4.37
C HIS A 31 -15.97 -7.06 -5.17
N LEU A 32 -14.77 -7.48 -5.57
CA LEU A 32 -13.83 -6.66 -6.35
C LEU A 32 -13.32 -7.45 -7.57
N PRO A 33 -14.13 -7.55 -8.64
CA PRO A 33 -13.77 -8.29 -9.84
C PRO A 33 -12.48 -7.77 -10.50
N GLU A 34 -11.67 -8.68 -11.05
CA GLU A 34 -10.40 -8.32 -11.72
C GLU A 34 -10.60 -7.28 -12.82
N LYS A 35 -11.70 -7.37 -13.55
CA LYS A 35 -12.05 -6.37 -14.58
C LYS A 35 -12.13 -4.94 -14.03
N PHE A 36 -12.67 -4.75 -12.84
CA PHE A 36 -12.72 -3.43 -12.18
C PHE A 36 -11.32 -2.91 -11.86
N ILE A 37 -10.45 -3.79 -11.42
CA ILE A 37 -9.05 -3.45 -11.10
C ILE A 37 -8.33 -3.05 -12.39
N ASP A 38 -8.48 -3.83 -13.46
CA ASP A 38 -7.87 -3.55 -14.76
C ASP A 38 -8.37 -2.23 -15.36
N ASP A 39 -9.67 -1.97 -15.29
CA ASP A 39 -10.27 -0.73 -15.77
C ASP A 39 -9.77 0.48 -14.97
N ALA A 40 -9.62 0.33 -13.65
CA ALA A 40 -9.06 1.37 -12.79
C ALA A 40 -7.60 1.66 -13.13
N ILE A 41 -6.79 0.60 -13.30
CA ILE A 41 -5.37 0.73 -13.68
C ILE A 41 -5.27 1.45 -15.03
N LYS A 42 -5.99 1.00 -16.05
CA LYS A 42 -5.96 1.63 -17.37
C LYS A 42 -6.38 3.08 -17.33
N SER A 43 -7.45 3.40 -16.62
CA SER A 43 -7.96 4.77 -16.50
C SER A 43 -6.94 5.67 -15.80
N ILE A 44 -6.43 5.26 -14.64
CA ILE A 44 -5.50 6.07 -13.83
C ILE A 44 -4.17 6.26 -14.58
N THR A 45 -3.63 5.22 -15.18
CA THR A 45 -2.34 5.31 -15.90
C THR A 45 -2.41 6.08 -17.21
N SER A 46 -3.62 6.30 -17.75
CA SER A 46 -3.81 7.12 -18.94
C SER A 46 -3.87 8.62 -18.66
N TRP A 47 -3.97 9.05 -17.41
CA TRP A 47 -3.98 10.47 -17.08
C TRP A 47 -2.64 11.13 -17.40
N GLU A 48 -2.68 12.30 -18.04
CA GLU A 48 -1.49 13.04 -18.45
C GLU A 48 -0.51 13.32 -17.29
N THR A 49 -1.05 13.57 -16.11
CA THR A 49 -0.25 13.85 -14.91
C THR A 49 0.17 12.61 -14.14
N TYR A 50 -0.21 11.41 -14.62
CA TYR A 50 0.16 10.18 -13.93
C TYR A 50 1.66 9.91 -14.05
N CYS A 51 2.28 9.61 -12.91
CA CYS A 51 3.64 9.12 -12.82
C CYS A 51 3.74 8.08 -11.70
N PRO A 52 4.40 6.94 -11.93
CA PRO A 52 4.67 5.99 -10.85
C PRO A 52 5.46 6.66 -9.73
N THR A 53 5.01 6.49 -8.51
CA THR A 53 5.76 6.97 -7.35
C THR A 53 6.94 6.06 -7.04
N PRO A 54 8.05 6.60 -6.46
CA PRO A 54 9.22 5.80 -6.16
C PRO A 54 8.94 4.65 -5.18
N LEU A 55 9.62 3.53 -5.40
CA LEU A 55 9.71 2.43 -4.46
C LEU A 55 11.14 2.37 -3.92
N ILE A 56 11.32 2.68 -2.65
CA ILE A 56 12.62 2.88 -2.03
C ILE A 56 12.93 1.72 -1.09
N LYS A 57 14.07 1.08 -1.27
CA LYS A 57 14.55 0.04 -0.36
C LYS A 57 15.22 0.68 0.87
N LEU A 58 14.75 0.32 2.06
CA LEU A 58 15.24 0.86 3.33
C LEU A 58 16.33 -0.05 3.92
N ASN A 59 17.53 -0.02 3.32
CA ASN A 59 18.61 -0.93 3.68
C ASN A 59 19.06 -0.82 5.14
N LYS A 60 19.15 0.39 5.68
CA LYS A 60 19.55 0.59 7.07
C LYS A 60 18.54 -0.02 8.04
N LEU A 61 17.26 0.23 7.78
CA LEU A 61 16.17 -0.27 8.61
C LEU A 61 16.03 -1.80 8.54
N ASN A 62 16.33 -2.41 7.40
CA ASN A 62 16.39 -3.87 7.26
C ASN A 62 17.34 -4.50 8.29
N HIS A 63 18.54 -3.95 8.43
CA HIS A 63 19.54 -4.45 9.36
C HIS A 63 19.12 -4.24 10.81
N GLU A 64 18.62 -3.06 11.15
CA GLU A 64 18.21 -2.73 12.51
C GLU A 64 17.06 -3.60 13.00
N LEU A 65 16.10 -3.92 12.11
CA LEU A 65 14.92 -4.69 12.46
C LEU A 65 14.98 -6.17 12.11
N ASN A 66 16.12 -6.64 11.58
CA ASN A 66 16.34 -8.04 11.18
C ASN A 66 15.29 -8.56 10.17
N PHE A 67 14.87 -7.72 9.25
CA PHE A 67 14.06 -8.12 8.10
C PHE A 67 14.93 -8.37 6.88
N LYS A 68 14.51 -9.28 6.01
CA LYS A 68 15.19 -9.54 4.74
C LYS A 68 15.16 -8.30 3.84
N GLU A 69 13.99 -7.71 3.68
CA GLU A 69 13.78 -6.53 2.86
C GLU A 69 12.62 -5.70 3.38
N ILE A 70 12.80 -4.39 3.41
CA ILE A 70 11.76 -3.41 3.71
C ILE A 70 11.76 -2.38 2.60
N TYR A 71 10.59 -2.12 2.04
CA TYR A 71 10.39 -1.14 1.00
C TYR A 71 9.43 -0.04 1.44
N TYR A 72 9.71 1.17 1.04
CA TYR A 72 8.86 2.34 1.24
C TYR A 72 8.33 2.82 -0.11
N LYS A 73 7.00 2.87 -0.25
CA LYS A 73 6.34 3.46 -1.41
C LYS A 73 6.13 4.95 -1.15
N ASP A 74 6.89 5.79 -1.84
CA ASP A 74 6.90 7.24 -1.60
C ASP A 74 5.74 7.95 -2.30
N GLU A 75 4.58 7.99 -1.64
CA GLU A 75 3.38 8.66 -2.13
C GLU A 75 3.41 10.20 -1.95
N ASP A 76 4.48 10.76 -1.38
CA ASP A 76 4.70 12.22 -1.34
C ASP A 76 4.73 12.83 -2.75
N LYS A 77 5.15 12.04 -3.72
CA LYS A 77 5.25 12.44 -5.14
C LYS A 77 3.94 12.28 -5.92
N ARG A 78 2.88 11.78 -5.30
CA ARG A 78 1.61 11.54 -6.00
C ARG A 78 0.92 12.85 -6.37
N PHE A 79 0.91 13.19 -7.67
CA PHE A 79 0.30 14.41 -8.23
C PHE A 79 0.66 15.70 -7.47
N ASN A 80 1.79 15.75 -6.80
CA ASN A 80 2.19 16.83 -5.88
C ASN A 80 1.20 17.07 -4.71
N LEU A 81 0.32 16.11 -4.42
CA LEU A 81 -0.67 16.20 -3.34
C LEU A 81 -0.24 15.49 -2.07
N LYS A 82 0.93 14.87 -2.07
CA LYS A 82 1.55 14.21 -0.91
C LYS A 82 0.69 13.11 -0.27
N SER A 83 -0.20 12.48 -1.04
CA SER A 83 -1.11 11.47 -0.52
C SER A 83 -1.57 10.49 -1.60
N PHE A 84 -1.58 9.19 -1.27
CA PHE A 84 -2.17 8.15 -2.12
C PHE A 84 -3.69 8.29 -2.29
N LYS A 85 -4.36 8.98 -1.38
CA LYS A 85 -5.83 9.18 -1.40
C LYS A 85 -6.32 9.90 -2.66
N ALA A 86 -5.45 10.66 -3.30
CA ALA A 86 -5.76 11.32 -4.56
C ALA A 86 -6.17 10.35 -5.68
N LEU A 87 -5.62 9.15 -5.73
CA LEU A 87 -5.95 8.15 -6.75
C LEU A 87 -7.42 7.72 -6.69
N GLY A 88 -7.89 7.30 -5.52
CA GLY A 88 -9.27 6.84 -5.34
C GLY A 88 -10.30 7.96 -5.54
N GLY A 89 -10.05 9.13 -4.98
CA GLY A 89 -10.92 10.29 -5.14
C GLY A 89 -11.05 10.73 -6.58
N ALA A 90 -9.95 10.91 -7.28
CA ALA A 90 -9.95 11.33 -8.68
C ALA A 90 -10.59 10.26 -9.59
N PHE A 91 -10.33 8.98 -9.36
CA PHE A 91 -10.95 7.89 -10.11
C PHE A 91 -12.47 7.88 -9.94
N THR A 92 -12.95 8.04 -8.70
CA THR A 92 -14.39 8.08 -8.41
C THR A 92 -15.06 9.24 -9.12
N VAL A 93 -14.50 10.44 -9.04
CA VAL A 93 -15.05 11.62 -9.76
C VAL A 93 -15.06 11.39 -11.27
N ASN A 94 -14.00 10.84 -11.82
CA ASN A 94 -13.91 10.54 -13.25
C ASN A 94 -14.98 9.54 -13.72
N LYS A 95 -15.38 8.59 -12.87
CA LYS A 95 -16.42 7.60 -13.19
C LYS A 95 -17.84 8.14 -13.09
N ILE A 96 -18.06 9.15 -12.25
CA ILE A 96 -19.39 9.75 -12.05
C ILE A 96 -19.66 10.86 -13.07
N ALA A 97 -18.63 11.56 -13.46
CA ALA A 97 -18.72 12.61 -14.49
C ALA A 97 -18.87 12.02 -15.89
#